data_ae454a2399edffafee3566256e547d83
#
_entry.id   ae454a2399edffafee3566256e547d83
#
_cell.length_a   1.000
_cell.length_b   1.000
_cell.length_c   1.000
_cell.angle_alpha   90.00
_cell.angle_beta   90.00
_cell.angle_gamma   90.00
#
_symmetry.space_group_name_H-M   'P 1'
#
loop_
_entity.id
_entity.type
_entity.pdbx_description
1 polymer ?
#
loop_
_entity_poly.entity_id
_entity_poly.type
_entity_poly.pdbx_seq_one_letter_code
_entity_poly.pdbx_strand_id
1 'polypeptide(L)'
;MNQEKNQEKLAEILGPHFNNIANDGLFVLKALGLPKGAKVLDVGTGAGNFAIFLASQGFDVLTGEPATDTTHYAGKDWAASAEKAGVRDKIRFEAFNASKAPFETETFDAVFFFGVLHHVDEAERAATLSEALRVVKKSGTVVFFEPRKETLEKLWLTDPTHPLAANPSDYLTDKSVTEQKLQGAM
;
A
#
# COMPACT_ATOMS: atom_id res chain seq x y z
N MET A 1 -24.26 4.84 1.84
CA MET A 1 -23.97 3.88 2.96
C MET A 1 -23.09 4.64 3.92
N ASN A 2 -23.34 4.60 5.26
CA ASN A 2 -22.50 5.31 6.22
C ASN A 2 -21.09 4.67 6.22
N GLN A 3 -20.04 5.47 6.35
CA GLN A 3 -18.63 5.04 6.30
C GLN A 3 -18.32 3.93 7.33
N GLU A 4 -18.88 4.05 8.54
CA GLU A 4 -18.74 3.04 9.60
C GLU A 4 -19.29 1.67 9.17
N LYS A 5 -20.52 1.62 8.63
CA LYS A 5 -21.12 0.37 8.15
C LYS A 5 -20.35 -0.26 7.00
N ASN A 6 -19.71 0.55 6.16
CA ASN A 6 -18.85 0.02 5.10
C ASN A 6 -17.58 -0.60 5.67
N GLN A 7 -16.97 0.06 6.67
CA GLN A 7 -15.78 -0.47 7.35
C GLN A 7 -16.08 -1.76 8.11
N GLU A 8 -17.22 -1.84 8.82
CA GLU A 8 -17.65 -3.07 9.49
C GLU A 8 -17.80 -4.24 8.50
N LYS A 9 -18.52 -4.02 7.38
CA LYS A 9 -18.68 -5.02 6.33
C LYS A 9 -17.32 -5.49 5.77
N LEU A 10 -16.39 -4.57 5.54
CA LEU A 10 -15.06 -4.91 5.04
C LEU A 10 -14.25 -5.69 6.09
N ALA A 11 -14.37 -5.35 7.37
CA ALA A 11 -13.72 -6.09 8.45
C ALA A 11 -14.24 -7.54 8.59
N GLU A 12 -15.53 -7.77 8.33
CA GLU A 12 -16.08 -9.13 8.27
C GLU A 12 -15.49 -9.96 7.11
N ILE A 13 -15.22 -9.32 5.97
CA ILE A 13 -14.65 -9.98 4.77
C ILE A 13 -13.13 -10.19 4.91
N LEU A 14 -12.41 -9.18 5.41
CA LEU A 14 -10.95 -9.10 5.36
C LEU A 14 -10.28 -9.46 6.70
N GLY A 15 -11.09 -9.65 7.75
CA GLY A 15 -10.62 -10.04 9.06
C GLY A 15 -10.36 -8.86 10.01
N PRO A 16 -10.09 -9.16 11.30
CA PRO A 16 -10.09 -8.15 12.38
C PRO A 16 -8.99 -7.10 12.24
N HIS A 17 -7.86 -7.43 11.60
CA HIS A 17 -6.76 -6.48 11.38
C HIS A 17 -7.11 -5.38 10.37
N PHE A 18 -8.15 -5.56 9.57
CA PHE A 18 -8.58 -4.58 8.58
C PHE A 18 -8.95 -3.23 9.21
N ASN A 19 -9.48 -3.20 10.42
CA ASN A 19 -9.81 -1.94 11.09
C ASN A 19 -8.59 -1.03 11.29
N ASN A 20 -7.42 -1.58 11.60
CA ASN A 20 -6.19 -0.78 11.72
C ASN A 20 -5.76 -0.23 10.35
N ILE A 21 -5.82 -1.07 9.31
CA ILE A 21 -5.55 -0.67 7.92
C ILE A 21 -6.46 0.48 7.49
N ALA A 22 -7.76 0.35 7.74
CA ALA A 22 -8.75 1.36 7.39
C ALA A 22 -8.55 2.68 8.16
N ASN A 23 -8.26 2.61 9.45
CA ASN A 23 -8.06 3.81 10.27
C ASN A 23 -6.81 4.58 9.82
N ASP A 24 -5.68 3.91 9.62
CA ASP A 24 -4.45 4.54 9.13
C ASP A 24 -4.62 5.06 7.70
N GLY A 25 -5.27 4.28 6.83
CA GLY A 25 -5.60 4.68 5.47
C GLY A 25 -6.49 5.93 5.44
N LEU A 26 -7.58 5.98 6.21
CA LEU A 26 -8.48 7.14 6.28
C LEU A 26 -7.77 8.38 6.80
N PHE A 27 -6.92 8.24 7.81
CA PHE A 27 -6.13 9.34 8.35
C PHE A 27 -5.23 9.96 7.27
N VAL A 28 -4.52 9.14 6.51
CA VAL A 28 -3.66 9.59 5.41
C VAL A 28 -4.47 10.17 4.25
N LEU A 29 -5.54 9.49 3.80
CA LEU A 29 -6.37 9.97 2.69
C LEU A 29 -6.99 11.33 2.98
N LYS A 30 -7.37 11.59 4.25
CA LYS A 30 -7.86 12.91 4.67
C LYS A 30 -6.78 13.99 4.53
N ALA A 31 -5.52 13.67 4.86
CA ALA A 31 -4.41 14.62 4.70
C ALA A 31 -4.07 14.88 3.22
N LEU A 32 -4.17 13.85 2.37
CA LEU A 32 -3.87 13.95 0.94
C LEU A 32 -4.95 14.70 0.15
N GLY A 33 -6.22 14.63 0.55
CA GLY A 33 -7.32 15.28 -0.15
C GLY A 33 -7.53 14.81 -1.59
N LEU A 34 -7.21 13.56 -1.91
CA LEU A 34 -7.34 13.02 -3.27
C LEU A 34 -8.79 13.08 -3.77
N PRO A 35 -9.04 13.44 -5.03
CA PRO A 35 -10.37 13.44 -5.61
C PRO A 35 -10.89 12.00 -5.81
N LYS A 36 -12.21 11.82 -5.80
CA LYS A 36 -12.82 10.53 -6.20
C LYS A 36 -12.43 10.19 -7.62
N GLY A 37 -12.15 8.92 -7.88
CA GLY A 37 -11.66 8.44 -9.16
C GLY A 37 -10.17 8.76 -9.42
N ALA A 38 -9.43 9.23 -8.41
CA ALA A 38 -7.99 9.34 -8.54
C ALA A 38 -7.38 7.97 -8.88
N LYS A 39 -6.41 7.98 -9.78
CA LYS A 39 -5.68 6.79 -10.22
C LYS A 39 -4.54 6.54 -9.25
N VAL A 40 -4.61 5.47 -8.51
CA VAL A 40 -3.61 5.16 -7.47
C VAL A 40 -2.91 3.83 -7.73
N LEU A 41 -1.63 3.77 -7.36
CA LEU A 41 -0.84 2.55 -7.37
C LEU A 41 -0.68 2.04 -5.94
N ASP A 42 -1.04 0.79 -5.72
CA ASP A 42 -0.80 0.04 -4.49
C ASP A 42 0.31 -0.99 -4.76
N VAL A 43 1.48 -0.79 -4.19
CA VAL A 43 2.64 -1.66 -4.37
C VAL A 43 2.62 -2.75 -3.31
N GLY A 44 2.66 -4.01 -3.75
CA GLY A 44 2.56 -5.19 -2.87
C GLY A 44 1.11 -5.56 -2.56
N THR A 45 0.50 -6.32 -3.47
CA THR A 45 -0.93 -6.71 -3.36
C THR A 45 -1.23 -7.53 -2.12
N GLY A 46 -0.41 -8.52 -1.83
CA GLY A 46 -0.65 -9.46 -0.74
C GLY A 46 -2.07 -10.02 -0.76
N ALA A 47 -2.77 -9.95 0.36
CA ALA A 47 -4.17 -10.35 0.48
C ALA A 47 -5.17 -9.33 -0.12
N GLY A 48 -4.69 -8.24 -0.67
CA GLY A 48 -5.50 -7.18 -1.29
C GLY A 48 -6.17 -6.22 -0.31
N ASN A 49 -5.86 -6.32 0.97
CA ASN A 49 -6.58 -5.55 2.00
C ASN A 49 -6.52 -4.05 1.76
N PHE A 50 -5.34 -3.51 1.41
CA PHE A 50 -5.17 -2.08 1.18
C PHE A 50 -5.74 -1.65 -0.18
N ALA A 51 -5.56 -2.46 -1.25
CA ALA A 51 -6.19 -2.23 -2.55
C ALA A 51 -7.72 -2.17 -2.44
N ILE A 52 -8.34 -3.10 -1.70
CA ILE A 52 -9.79 -3.15 -1.46
C ILE A 52 -10.23 -1.94 -0.64
N PHE A 53 -9.45 -1.54 0.38
CA PHE A 53 -9.71 -0.32 1.13
C PHE A 53 -9.73 0.90 0.20
N LEU A 54 -8.69 1.12 -0.61
CA LEU A 54 -8.60 2.24 -1.55
C LEU A 54 -9.75 2.26 -2.55
N ALA A 55 -10.07 1.11 -3.14
CA ALA A 55 -11.21 0.96 -4.06
C ALA A 55 -12.56 1.28 -3.39
N SER A 56 -12.73 0.91 -2.12
CA SER A 56 -13.93 1.23 -1.33
C SER A 56 -14.09 2.74 -1.04
N GLN A 57 -12.98 3.48 -1.10
CA GLN A 57 -13.00 4.95 -0.99
C GLN A 57 -13.29 5.64 -2.34
N GLY A 58 -13.43 4.85 -3.42
CA GLY A 58 -13.83 5.34 -4.75
C GLY A 58 -12.66 5.65 -5.68
N PHE A 59 -11.47 5.13 -5.41
CA PHE A 59 -10.30 5.26 -6.28
C PHE A 59 -10.26 4.17 -7.35
N ASP A 60 -9.59 4.46 -8.46
CA ASP A 60 -9.21 3.48 -9.47
C ASP A 60 -7.82 2.93 -9.13
N VAL A 61 -7.78 1.67 -8.68
CA VAL A 61 -6.59 1.06 -8.09
C VAL A 61 -5.89 0.15 -9.10
N LEU A 62 -4.61 0.40 -9.34
CA LEU A 62 -3.70 -0.60 -9.86
C LEU A 62 -2.92 -1.17 -8.69
N THR A 63 -2.88 -2.48 -8.54
CA THR A 63 -2.06 -3.16 -7.54
C THR A 63 -1.19 -4.23 -8.18
N GLY A 64 -0.08 -4.57 -7.56
CA GLY A 64 0.79 -5.63 -8.07
C GLY A 64 1.95 -5.96 -7.16
N GLU A 65 2.54 -7.11 -7.44
CA GLU A 65 3.71 -7.65 -6.76
C GLU A 65 4.55 -8.45 -7.77
N PRO A 66 5.83 -8.76 -7.50
CA PRO A 66 6.62 -9.54 -8.43
C PRO A 66 6.02 -10.93 -8.67
N ALA A 67 5.94 -11.37 -9.94
CA ALA A 67 5.47 -12.72 -10.28
C ALA A 67 6.36 -13.83 -9.69
N THR A 68 7.57 -13.48 -9.29
CA THR A 68 8.56 -14.37 -8.68
C THR A 68 8.49 -14.37 -7.15
N ASP A 69 7.63 -13.55 -6.54
CA ASP A 69 7.47 -13.53 -5.09
C ASP A 69 6.80 -14.81 -4.60
N THR A 70 7.55 -15.59 -3.82
CA THR A 70 7.11 -16.87 -3.25
C THR A 70 6.89 -16.78 -1.73
N THR A 71 6.95 -15.58 -1.17
CA THR A 71 6.71 -15.36 0.25
C THR A 71 5.27 -15.74 0.63
N HIS A 72 5.05 -16.05 1.89
CA HIS A 72 3.69 -16.37 2.36
C HIS A 72 2.74 -15.16 2.34
N TYR A 73 3.25 -13.95 2.08
CA TYR A 73 2.46 -12.73 1.92
C TYR A 73 1.90 -12.57 0.52
N ALA A 74 2.61 -13.05 -0.51
CA ALA A 74 2.23 -12.92 -1.91
C ALA A 74 1.26 -14.02 -2.39
N GLY A 75 0.72 -13.86 -3.59
CA GLY A 75 -0.08 -14.86 -4.30
C GLY A 75 -1.40 -15.20 -3.63
N LYS A 76 -1.99 -14.33 -2.81
CA LYS A 76 -3.27 -14.56 -2.14
C LYS A 76 -4.45 -14.33 -3.08
N ASP A 77 -5.58 -14.96 -2.77
CA ASP A 77 -6.83 -14.76 -3.52
C ASP A 77 -7.53 -13.45 -3.10
N TRP A 78 -6.88 -12.34 -3.44
CA TRP A 78 -7.42 -11.00 -3.21
C TRP A 78 -8.68 -10.73 -4.06
N ALA A 79 -8.79 -11.38 -5.23
CA ALA A 79 -9.88 -11.14 -6.17
C ALA A 79 -11.22 -11.61 -5.59
N ALA A 80 -11.26 -12.77 -4.94
CA ALA A 80 -12.47 -13.25 -4.27
C ALA A 80 -12.91 -12.32 -3.12
N SER A 81 -11.95 -11.75 -2.38
CA SER A 81 -12.24 -10.77 -1.34
C SER A 81 -12.77 -9.44 -1.91
N ALA A 82 -12.20 -8.97 -3.02
CA ALA A 82 -12.65 -7.77 -3.72
C ALA A 82 -14.07 -7.94 -4.30
N GLU A 83 -14.39 -9.15 -4.82
CA GLU A 83 -15.74 -9.49 -5.30
C GLU A 83 -16.77 -9.41 -4.17
N LYS A 84 -16.49 -10.06 -3.02
CA LYS A 84 -17.35 -9.99 -1.82
C LYS A 84 -17.52 -8.57 -1.31
N ALA A 85 -16.47 -7.76 -1.40
CA ALA A 85 -16.50 -6.35 -1.03
C ALA A 85 -17.31 -5.49 -2.02
N GLY A 86 -17.52 -5.96 -3.25
CA GLY A 86 -18.23 -5.24 -4.33
C GLY A 86 -17.38 -4.15 -4.97
N VAL A 87 -16.05 -4.34 -5.02
CA VAL A 87 -15.10 -3.35 -5.58
C VAL A 87 -14.14 -3.97 -6.60
N ARG A 88 -14.39 -5.20 -7.04
CA ARG A 88 -13.50 -5.95 -7.94
C ARG A 88 -13.23 -5.21 -9.26
N ASP A 89 -14.22 -4.53 -9.80
CA ASP A 89 -14.16 -3.75 -11.02
C ASP A 89 -13.31 -2.46 -10.90
N LYS A 90 -13.00 -2.04 -9.69
CA LYS A 90 -12.14 -0.90 -9.37
C LYS A 90 -10.67 -1.25 -9.19
N ILE A 91 -10.34 -2.55 -9.18
CA ILE A 91 -8.99 -3.03 -8.92
C ILE A 91 -8.47 -3.79 -10.13
N ARG A 92 -7.34 -3.32 -10.67
CA ARG A 92 -6.56 -4.02 -11.69
C ARG A 92 -5.26 -4.53 -11.07
N PHE A 93 -4.95 -5.78 -11.35
CA PHE A 93 -3.67 -6.38 -10.96
C PHE A 93 -2.72 -6.44 -12.16
N GLU A 94 -1.46 -6.12 -11.92
CA GLU A 94 -0.38 -6.28 -12.88
C GLU A 94 0.88 -6.72 -12.13
N ALA A 95 1.51 -7.82 -12.56
CA ALA A 95 2.74 -8.27 -11.91
C ALA A 95 3.92 -7.38 -12.32
N PHE A 96 4.63 -6.83 -11.33
CA PHE A 96 5.80 -6.00 -11.58
C PHE A 96 6.78 -5.99 -10.39
N ASN A 97 8.04 -5.64 -10.68
CA ASN A 97 9.02 -5.31 -9.65
C ASN A 97 9.00 -3.79 -9.38
N ALA A 98 8.88 -3.40 -8.12
CA ALA A 98 8.79 -2.00 -7.72
C ALA A 98 10.08 -1.21 -8.01
N SER A 99 11.26 -1.86 -8.03
CA SER A 99 12.53 -1.23 -8.40
C SER A 99 12.69 -0.97 -9.91
N LYS A 100 11.74 -1.49 -10.73
CA LYS A 100 11.68 -1.30 -12.18
C LYS A 100 10.23 -1.33 -12.65
N ALA A 101 9.44 -0.35 -12.22
CA ALA A 101 8.01 -0.29 -12.50
C ALA A 101 7.74 -0.04 -14.00
N PRO A 102 6.92 -0.88 -14.68
CA PRO A 102 6.69 -0.79 -16.13
C PRO A 102 5.68 0.29 -16.51
N PHE A 103 5.57 1.33 -15.72
CA PHE A 103 4.59 2.40 -15.92
C PHE A 103 5.26 3.66 -16.44
N GLU A 104 4.49 4.47 -17.18
CA GLU A 104 4.97 5.77 -17.66
C GLU A 104 5.16 6.75 -16.49
N THR A 105 6.04 7.73 -16.71
CA THR A 105 6.27 8.84 -15.78
C THR A 105 4.96 9.60 -15.54
N GLU A 106 4.76 10.08 -14.30
CA GLU A 106 3.62 10.92 -13.91
C GLU A 106 2.23 10.29 -14.21
N THR A 107 2.12 8.97 -14.00
CA THR A 107 0.89 8.21 -14.28
C THR A 107 -0.13 8.27 -13.15
N PHE A 108 0.32 8.25 -11.87
CA PHE A 108 -0.56 8.08 -10.72
C PHE A 108 -0.71 9.35 -9.90
N ASP A 109 -1.90 9.56 -9.32
CA ASP A 109 -2.16 10.66 -8.39
C ASP A 109 -1.52 10.39 -7.02
N ALA A 110 -1.42 9.13 -6.62
CA ALA A 110 -0.67 8.69 -5.46
C ALA A 110 -0.12 7.26 -5.65
N VAL A 111 0.98 6.97 -4.96
CA VAL A 111 1.60 5.63 -4.88
C VAL A 111 1.68 5.23 -3.41
N PHE A 112 1.20 4.05 -3.08
CA PHE A 112 1.13 3.54 -1.72
C PHE A 112 1.98 2.29 -1.55
N PHE A 113 2.71 2.21 -0.44
CA PHE A 113 3.42 1.04 0.05
C PHE A 113 2.89 0.71 1.45
N PHE A 114 2.01 -0.26 1.55
CA PHE A 114 1.42 -0.64 2.84
C PHE A 114 2.12 -1.87 3.42
N GLY A 115 3.10 -1.66 4.30
CA GLY A 115 3.88 -2.74 4.90
C GLY A 115 4.77 -3.47 3.89
N VAL A 116 5.39 -2.77 2.95
CA VAL A 116 6.11 -3.40 1.81
C VAL A 116 7.59 -3.08 1.77
N LEU A 117 8.01 -1.85 2.07
CA LEU A 117 9.40 -1.44 1.82
C LEU A 117 10.41 -2.29 2.59
N HIS A 118 10.07 -2.72 3.81
CA HIS A 118 10.93 -3.59 4.61
C HIS A 118 11.08 -5.02 4.05
N HIS A 119 10.18 -5.46 3.15
CA HIS A 119 10.31 -6.72 2.41
C HIS A 119 11.11 -6.59 1.11
N VAL A 120 11.37 -5.36 0.64
CA VAL A 120 12.23 -5.12 -0.52
C VAL A 120 13.69 -5.29 -0.09
N ASP A 121 14.50 -5.97 -0.93
CA ASP A 121 15.93 -6.09 -0.71
C ASP A 121 16.56 -4.71 -0.52
N GLU A 122 17.41 -4.55 0.49
CA GLU A 122 17.98 -3.26 0.85
C GLU A 122 18.68 -2.57 -0.33
N ALA A 123 19.38 -3.36 -1.15
CA ALA A 123 20.06 -2.87 -2.35
C ALA A 123 19.09 -2.30 -3.42
N GLU A 124 17.81 -2.70 -3.41
CA GLU A 124 16.80 -2.25 -4.36
C GLU A 124 15.92 -1.11 -3.84
N ARG A 125 15.97 -0.79 -2.54
CA ARG A 125 15.07 0.22 -1.95
C ARG A 125 15.24 1.60 -2.54
N ALA A 126 16.47 2.05 -2.81
CA ALA A 126 16.71 3.35 -3.45
C ALA A 126 16.13 3.40 -4.88
N ALA A 127 16.28 2.33 -5.66
CA ALA A 127 15.66 2.23 -6.98
C ALA A 127 14.13 2.20 -6.89
N THR A 128 13.58 1.49 -5.91
CA THR A 128 12.14 1.43 -5.64
C THR A 128 11.56 2.83 -5.34
N LEU A 129 12.24 3.62 -4.51
CA LEU A 129 11.81 5.00 -4.23
C LEU A 129 11.91 5.89 -5.47
N SER A 130 12.99 5.75 -6.23
CA SER A 130 13.18 6.52 -7.48
C SER A 130 12.08 6.21 -8.51
N GLU A 131 11.70 4.95 -8.66
CA GLU A 131 10.61 4.54 -9.53
C GLU A 131 9.24 5.04 -9.02
N ALA A 132 8.98 4.95 -7.72
CA ALA A 132 7.75 5.49 -7.13
C ALA A 132 7.61 7.01 -7.40
N LEU A 133 8.70 7.76 -7.23
CA LEU A 133 8.74 9.20 -7.52
C LEU A 133 8.61 9.50 -9.03
N ARG A 134 9.12 8.62 -9.89
CA ARG A 134 8.99 8.78 -11.34
C ARG A 134 7.55 8.56 -11.81
N VAL A 135 6.86 7.54 -11.29
CA VAL A 135 5.52 7.18 -11.77
C VAL A 135 4.41 8.00 -11.12
N VAL A 136 4.67 8.65 -9.98
CA VAL A 136 3.72 9.59 -9.38
C VAL A 136 3.75 10.92 -10.13
N LYS A 137 2.60 11.59 -10.25
CA LYS A 137 2.52 12.94 -10.84
C LYS A 137 3.30 13.96 -10.01
N LYS A 138 3.72 15.08 -10.61
CA LYS A 138 4.45 16.17 -9.91
C LYS A 138 3.72 16.71 -8.69
N SER A 139 2.38 16.76 -8.73
CA SER A 139 1.54 17.18 -7.60
C SER A 139 1.08 16.00 -6.74
N GLY A 140 1.51 14.78 -7.06
CA GLY A 140 1.12 13.56 -6.36
C GLY A 140 1.98 13.28 -5.14
N THR A 141 1.68 12.20 -4.46
CA THR A 141 2.36 11.82 -3.22
C THR A 141 2.70 10.33 -3.22
N VAL A 142 3.89 9.99 -2.75
CA VAL A 142 4.25 8.61 -2.41
C VAL A 142 4.08 8.43 -0.90
N VAL A 143 3.40 7.38 -0.50
CA VAL A 143 3.07 7.10 0.91
C VAL A 143 3.62 5.74 1.30
N PHE A 144 4.32 5.71 2.43
CA PHE A 144 4.80 4.47 3.04
C PHE A 144 4.13 4.28 4.39
N PHE A 145 3.62 3.06 4.62
CA PHE A 145 3.18 2.60 5.93
C PHE A 145 4.16 1.52 6.37
N GLU A 146 4.86 1.79 7.44
CA GLU A 146 5.85 0.87 8.00
C GLU A 146 5.48 0.50 9.44
N PRO A 147 5.69 -0.76 9.83
CA PRO A 147 5.26 -1.22 11.14
C PRO A 147 6.04 -0.54 12.26
N ARG A 148 5.33 -0.11 13.28
CA ARG A 148 5.92 0.40 14.52
C ARG A 148 6.52 -0.74 15.33
N LYS A 149 7.38 -0.41 16.29
CA LYS A 149 8.04 -1.39 17.15
C LYS A 149 7.02 -2.33 17.82
N GLU A 150 5.94 -1.79 18.36
CA GLU A 150 4.90 -2.56 19.03
C GLU A 150 4.17 -3.52 18.10
N THR A 151 4.07 -3.17 16.83
CA THR A 151 3.50 -4.03 15.77
C THR A 151 4.49 -5.14 15.43
N LEU A 152 5.77 -4.81 15.26
CA LEU A 152 6.84 -5.79 15.02
C LEU A 152 6.96 -6.82 16.15
N GLU A 153 6.91 -6.37 17.40
CA GLU A 153 6.96 -7.27 18.57
C GLU A 153 5.82 -8.32 18.54
N LYS A 154 4.63 -7.94 18.07
CA LYS A 154 3.51 -8.86 17.88
C LYS A 154 3.72 -9.78 16.68
N LEU A 155 4.22 -9.25 15.55
CA LEU A 155 4.51 -10.05 14.35
C LEU A 155 5.56 -11.11 14.63
N TRP A 156 6.60 -10.82 15.38
CA TRP A 156 7.66 -11.79 15.75
C TRP A 156 7.17 -12.94 16.63
N LEU A 157 6.00 -12.83 17.26
CA LEU A 157 5.41 -13.96 17.98
C LEU A 157 4.94 -15.08 17.02
N THR A 158 4.57 -14.72 15.79
CA THR A 158 4.06 -15.66 14.78
C THR A 158 5.03 -15.83 13.60
N ASP A 159 5.83 -14.82 13.30
CA ASP A 159 6.87 -14.82 12.28
C ASP A 159 8.18 -14.23 12.86
N PRO A 160 8.99 -15.03 13.54
CA PRO A 160 10.25 -14.57 14.14
C PRO A 160 11.28 -14.04 13.14
N THR A 161 11.10 -14.33 11.85
CA THR A 161 11.98 -13.91 10.76
C THR A 161 11.53 -12.63 10.06
N HIS A 162 10.39 -12.07 10.48
CA HIS A 162 9.86 -10.83 9.91
C HIS A 162 10.89 -9.71 9.99
N PRO A 163 11.18 -9.00 8.85
CA PRO A 163 12.20 -7.96 8.82
C PRO A 163 11.83 -6.74 9.68
N LEU A 164 12.84 -5.97 10.04
CA LEU A 164 12.67 -4.67 10.69
C LEU A 164 12.04 -3.68 9.70
N ALA A 165 11.26 -2.74 10.24
CA ALA A 165 10.74 -1.63 9.45
C ALA A 165 11.87 -0.88 8.73
N ALA A 166 11.62 -0.48 7.50
CA ALA A 166 12.52 0.35 6.72
C ALA A 166 12.12 1.84 6.87
N ASN A 167 13.11 2.72 7.05
CA ASN A 167 12.84 4.15 6.99
C ASN A 167 13.03 4.64 5.54
N PRO A 168 11.98 5.06 4.82
CA PRO A 168 12.11 5.48 3.43
C PRO A 168 13.13 6.60 3.22
N SER A 169 13.28 7.52 4.18
CA SER A 169 14.22 8.64 4.11
C SER A 169 15.66 8.22 3.94
N ASP A 170 16.04 7.02 4.42
CA ASP A 170 17.42 6.52 4.33
C ASP A 170 17.82 6.16 2.90
N TYR A 171 16.81 5.97 2.03
CA TYR A 171 16.99 5.58 0.62
C TYR A 171 16.63 6.69 -0.37
N LEU A 172 16.19 7.85 0.13
CA LEU A 172 15.79 8.97 -0.69
C LEU A 172 17.02 9.72 -1.21
N THR A 173 17.21 9.73 -2.52
CA THR A 173 18.33 10.41 -3.18
C THR A 173 17.97 11.80 -3.69
N ASP A 174 16.68 12.05 -3.98
CA ASP A 174 16.18 13.34 -4.44
C ASP A 174 15.91 14.28 -3.27
N LYS A 175 16.74 15.32 -3.14
CA LYS A 175 16.64 16.33 -2.08
C LYS A 175 15.54 17.39 -2.32
N SER A 176 14.89 17.37 -3.47
CA SER A 176 13.76 18.27 -3.78
C SER A 176 12.43 17.78 -3.19
N VAL A 177 12.39 16.53 -2.71
CA VAL A 177 11.20 15.92 -2.12
C VAL A 177 10.99 16.45 -0.70
N THR A 178 9.75 16.85 -0.40
CA THR A 178 9.35 17.22 0.97
C THR A 178 8.78 15.98 1.66
N GLU A 179 9.33 15.66 2.81
CA GLU A 179 8.88 14.55 3.64
C GLU A 179 7.97 15.04 4.78
N GLN A 180 6.88 14.31 5.03
CA GLN A 180 6.03 14.49 6.20
C GLN A 180 5.84 13.13 6.90
N LYS A 181 6.18 13.06 8.18
CA LYS A 181 5.94 11.88 9.02
C LYS A 181 4.61 12.03 9.76
N LEU A 182 3.75 11.03 9.61
CA LEU A 182 2.48 10.94 10.32
C LEU A 182 2.55 9.73 11.27
N GLN A 183 1.92 9.85 12.42
CA GLN A 183 1.90 8.75 13.40
C GLN A 183 0.52 8.10 13.38
N GLY A 184 0.46 6.87 12.87
CA GLY A 184 -0.73 6.02 12.82
C GLY A 184 -0.73 4.92 13.89
N ALA A 185 -1.59 3.93 13.70
CA ALA A 185 -1.73 2.75 14.57
C ALA A 185 -0.81 1.58 14.15
N MET A 186 -0.31 1.60 12.90
CA MET A 186 0.57 0.59 12.32
C MET A 186 1.97 0.58 12.94
#